data_75d09fb3457a405f0716dd4c6bf20338
#
_entry.id   75d09fb3457a405f0716dd4c6bf20338
#
_cell.length_a   1.000
_cell.length_b   1.000
_cell.length_c   1.000
_cell.angle_alpha   90.00
_cell.angle_beta   90.00
_cell.angle_gamma   90.00
#
_symmetry.space_group_name_H-M   'P 1'
#
loop_
_entity.id
_entity.type
_entity.pdbx_description
1 polymer ?
#
loop_
_entity_poly.entity_id
_entity_poly.type
_entity_poly.pdbx_seq_one_letter_code
_entity_poly.pdbx_strand_id
1 'polypeptide(L)'
;MHTNGNSCCATWSVRATIVTLSVYHLLVLPGKNIFFHTNPWPLKYADSIYFFLIILFALHRSNLKELGFSVKGLKRSLFIGSASGGVLVFSLFLLDLCIDSTGMANHDLFKNQPNLTISSEKNSIIQYAGLVLVIPLIEQIFFTGIIYQSIHKKTSPILAIYASGIIYSLAGYKLSLGSFGLGFTTSFLFKTTKTIYASIIFHVSCAVGEIMIKTIYPRLNTFLGFLF
;
A
#
# COMPACT_ATOMS: atom_id res chain seq x y z
N MET A 1 -35.16 8.51 26.73
CA MET A 1 -35.71 7.93 25.49
C MET A 1 -34.53 7.60 24.58
N HIS A 2 -34.04 6.37 24.63
CA HIS A 2 -32.97 5.87 23.74
C HIS A 2 -33.66 5.40 22.46
N THR A 3 -33.53 6.16 21.39
CA THR A 3 -33.88 5.70 20.05
C THR A 3 -32.80 4.77 19.55
N ASN A 4 -33.00 3.46 19.72
CA ASN A 4 -32.27 2.41 19.02
C ASN A 4 -32.56 2.53 17.52
N GLY A 5 -31.80 3.38 16.85
CA GLY A 5 -31.71 3.40 15.40
C GLY A 5 -30.88 2.18 14.95
N ASN A 6 -31.52 1.03 14.86
CA ASN A 6 -30.96 -0.12 14.14
C ASN A 6 -30.85 0.24 12.65
N SER A 7 -29.81 1.00 12.28
CA SER A 7 -29.38 1.09 10.90
C SER A 7 -28.73 -0.24 10.53
N CYS A 8 -29.56 -1.11 9.94
CA CYS A 8 -29.15 -2.39 9.36
C CYS A 8 -28.30 -2.16 8.08
N CYS A 9 -27.27 -1.31 8.17
CA CYS A 9 -26.26 -1.23 7.14
C CYS A 9 -25.36 -2.46 7.33
N ALA A 10 -25.40 -3.37 6.37
CA ALA A 10 -24.60 -4.60 6.34
C ALA A 10 -23.11 -4.23 6.23
N THR A 11 -22.53 -3.84 7.36
CA THR A 11 -21.11 -3.53 7.44
C THR A 11 -20.29 -4.77 7.04
N TRP A 12 -19.22 -4.57 6.27
CA TRP A 12 -18.32 -5.66 5.88
C TRP A 12 -17.85 -6.45 7.11
N SER A 13 -18.08 -7.75 7.11
CA SER A 13 -17.85 -8.61 8.26
C SER A 13 -16.45 -9.24 8.21
N VAL A 14 -15.92 -9.61 9.38
CA VAL A 14 -14.66 -10.38 9.47
C VAL A 14 -14.72 -11.69 8.68
N ARG A 15 -15.89 -12.35 8.66
CA ARG A 15 -16.07 -13.58 7.86
C ARG A 15 -15.90 -13.30 6.37
N ALA A 16 -16.48 -12.21 5.87
CA ALA A 16 -16.31 -11.80 4.47
C ALA A 16 -14.84 -11.48 4.16
N THR A 17 -14.13 -10.83 5.09
CA THR A 17 -12.68 -10.57 4.96
C THR A 17 -11.88 -11.87 4.86
N ILE A 18 -12.14 -12.85 5.73
CA ILE A 18 -11.47 -14.15 5.69
C ILE A 18 -11.72 -14.85 4.35
N VAL A 19 -12.97 -14.93 3.91
CA VAL A 19 -13.32 -15.53 2.61
C VAL A 19 -12.59 -14.84 1.47
N THR A 20 -12.62 -13.50 1.43
CA THR A 20 -11.95 -12.71 0.40
C THR A 20 -10.44 -12.98 0.38
N LEU A 21 -9.78 -12.98 1.53
CA LEU A 21 -8.35 -13.28 1.61
C LEU A 21 -8.05 -14.71 1.23
N SER A 22 -8.89 -15.68 1.63
CA SER A 22 -8.73 -17.08 1.23
C SER A 22 -8.86 -17.26 -0.29
N VAL A 23 -9.86 -16.65 -0.92
CA VAL A 23 -10.03 -16.65 -2.38
C VAL A 23 -8.81 -16.02 -3.06
N TYR A 24 -8.33 -14.91 -2.54
CA TYR A 24 -7.14 -14.25 -3.08
C TYR A 24 -5.91 -15.17 -3.04
N HIS A 25 -5.58 -15.74 -1.89
CA HIS A 25 -4.37 -16.55 -1.72
C HIS A 25 -4.45 -17.93 -2.39
N LEU A 26 -5.63 -18.55 -2.43
CA LEU A 26 -5.79 -19.91 -2.94
C LEU A 26 -6.10 -19.95 -4.43
N LEU A 27 -6.73 -18.93 -4.99
CA LEU A 27 -7.16 -18.91 -6.40
C LEU A 27 -6.48 -17.82 -7.21
N VAL A 28 -6.52 -16.55 -6.76
CA VAL A 28 -6.04 -15.41 -7.57
C VAL A 28 -4.51 -15.44 -7.70
N LEU A 29 -3.81 -15.57 -6.58
CA LEU A 29 -2.35 -15.56 -6.57
C LEU A 29 -1.71 -16.74 -7.32
N PRO A 30 -2.11 -18.01 -7.12
CA PRO A 30 -1.61 -19.11 -7.94
C PRO A 30 -2.05 -18.99 -9.39
N GLY A 31 -3.32 -18.63 -9.63
CA GLY A 31 -3.87 -18.48 -10.97
C GLY A 31 -3.10 -17.46 -11.81
N LYS A 32 -2.81 -16.27 -11.25
CA LYS A 32 -2.03 -15.27 -11.99
C LYS A 32 -0.65 -15.78 -12.40
N ASN A 33 0.01 -16.54 -11.54
CA ASN A 33 1.34 -17.09 -11.84
C ASN A 33 1.31 -18.19 -12.89
N ILE A 34 0.23 -19.01 -12.92
CA ILE A 34 0.07 -20.08 -13.89
C ILE A 34 -0.32 -19.51 -15.27
N PHE A 35 -1.32 -18.62 -15.31
CA PHE A 35 -1.89 -18.15 -16.58
C PHE A 35 -1.12 -17.01 -17.23
N PHE A 36 -0.43 -16.17 -16.43
CA PHE A 36 0.19 -14.95 -16.92
C PHE A 36 1.71 -14.91 -16.78
N HIS A 37 2.37 -16.03 -16.43
CA HIS A 37 3.82 -16.06 -16.23
C HIS A 37 4.60 -15.62 -17.49
N THR A 38 4.05 -15.81 -18.68
CA THR A 38 4.67 -15.40 -19.95
C THR A 38 4.34 -13.96 -20.35
N ASN A 39 3.31 -13.36 -19.77
CA ASN A 39 2.90 -12.00 -20.08
C ASN A 39 2.93 -11.13 -18.83
N PRO A 40 3.95 -10.25 -18.68
CA PRO A 40 4.14 -9.46 -17.47
C PRO A 40 3.03 -8.41 -17.24
N TRP A 41 2.30 -8.00 -18.28
CA TRP A 41 1.31 -6.93 -18.18
C TRP A 41 0.07 -7.32 -17.35
N PRO A 42 -0.67 -8.42 -17.65
CA PRO A 42 -1.77 -8.85 -16.80
C PRO A 42 -1.33 -9.27 -15.40
N LEU A 43 -0.14 -9.85 -15.28
CA LEU A 43 0.43 -10.27 -14.00
C LEU A 43 0.55 -9.10 -13.02
N LYS A 44 0.97 -7.93 -13.52
CA LYS A 44 1.18 -6.73 -12.71
C LYS A 44 -0.11 -6.12 -12.16
N TYR A 45 -1.23 -6.24 -12.89
CA TYR A 45 -2.49 -5.59 -12.52
C TYR A 45 -3.56 -6.55 -11.97
N ALA A 46 -3.32 -7.86 -12.00
CA ALA A 46 -4.28 -8.87 -11.56
C ALA A 46 -4.74 -8.65 -10.12
N ASP A 47 -3.82 -8.32 -9.22
CA ASP A 47 -4.12 -8.06 -7.81
C ASP A 47 -4.99 -6.81 -7.66
N SER A 48 -4.64 -5.73 -8.34
CA SER A 48 -5.40 -4.49 -8.30
C SER A 48 -6.80 -4.64 -8.89
N ILE A 49 -6.95 -5.45 -9.94
CA ILE A 49 -8.27 -5.77 -10.53
C ILE A 49 -9.11 -6.55 -9.51
N TYR A 50 -8.54 -7.55 -8.86
CA TYR A 50 -9.25 -8.31 -7.83
C TYR A 50 -9.69 -7.40 -6.68
N PHE A 51 -8.78 -6.59 -6.14
CA PHE A 51 -9.11 -5.67 -5.04
C PHE A 51 -10.18 -4.66 -5.46
N PHE A 52 -10.12 -4.15 -6.68
CA PHE A 52 -11.12 -3.25 -7.21
C PHE A 52 -12.51 -3.89 -7.30
N LEU A 53 -12.61 -5.13 -7.76
CA LEU A 53 -13.89 -5.87 -7.79
C LEU A 53 -14.48 -6.05 -6.39
N ILE A 54 -13.64 -6.37 -5.40
CA ILE A 54 -14.07 -6.49 -3.99
C ILE A 54 -14.52 -5.13 -3.45
N ILE A 55 -13.84 -4.05 -3.81
CA ILE A 55 -14.24 -2.69 -3.42
C ILE A 55 -15.61 -2.35 -4.00
N LEU A 56 -15.85 -2.64 -5.29
CA LEU A 56 -17.17 -2.42 -5.92
C LEU A 56 -18.27 -3.21 -5.19
N PHE A 57 -18.00 -4.46 -4.86
CA PHE A 57 -18.93 -5.29 -4.10
C PHE A 57 -19.17 -4.74 -2.68
N ALA A 58 -18.13 -4.27 -2.01
CA ALA A 58 -18.25 -3.64 -0.70
C ALA A 58 -19.06 -2.34 -0.76
N LEU A 59 -18.84 -1.50 -1.78
CA LEU A 59 -19.57 -0.25 -2.01
C LEU A 59 -21.04 -0.47 -2.29
N HIS A 60 -21.40 -1.58 -2.94
CA HIS A 60 -22.80 -1.94 -3.14
C HIS A 60 -23.54 -2.21 -1.81
N ARG A 61 -22.81 -2.62 -0.78
CA ARG A 61 -23.36 -2.97 0.56
C ARG A 61 -23.08 -1.96 1.66
N SER A 62 -22.14 -1.05 1.45
CA SER A 62 -21.66 -0.10 2.46
C SER A 62 -21.61 1.32 1.89
N ASN A 63 -21.72 2.31 2.78
CA ASN A 63 -21.54 3.71 2.39
C ASN A 63 -20.06 4.08 2.32
N LEU A 64 -19.69 5.01 1.43
CA LEU A 64 -18.32 5.55 1.32
C LEU A 64 -17.76 6.05 2.65
N LYS A 65 -18.61 6.61 3.53
CA LYS A 65 -18.20 7.06 4.86
C LYS A 65 -17.68 5.91 5.74
N GLU A 66 -18.24 4.72 5.58
CA GLU A 66 -17.81 3.52 6.32
C GLU A 66 -16.46 3.01 5.86
N LEU A 67 -16.06 3.31 4.62
CA LEU A 67 -14.72 3.04 4.10
C LEU A 67 -13.68 4.10 4.50
N GLY A 68 -14.11 5.13 5.25
CA GLY A 68 -13.23 6.20 5.72
C GLY A 68 -13.15 7.42 4.80
N PHE A 69 -14.00 7.51 3.77
CA PHE A 69 -14.13 8.71 2.96
C PHE A 69 -14.98 9.75 3.69
N SER A 70 -14.34 10.55 4.52
CA SER A 70 -15.00 11.64 5.26
C SER A 70 -14.33 12.97 4.97
N VAL A 71 -15.12 13.95 4.58
CA VAL A 71 -14.64 15.33 4.36
C VAL A 71 -14.26 15.99 5.69
N LYS A 72 -14.84 15.50 6.80
CA LYS A 72 -14.52 16.01 8.14
C LYS A 72 -13.07 15.68 8.51
N GLY A 73 -12.28 16.70 8.73
CA GLY A 73 -10.85 16.54 9.04
C GLY A 73 -9.94 16.33 7.81
N LEU A 74 -10.44 16.54 6.60
CA LEU A 74 -9.67 16.37 5.35
C LEU A 74 -8.34 17.13 5.37
N LYS A 75 -8.35 18.42 5.74
CA LYS A 75 -7.13 19.26 5.80
C LYS A 75 -6.07 18.65 6.74
N ARG A 76 -6.50 18.19 7.93
CA ARG A 76 -5.62 17.53 8.89
C ARG A 76 -5.05 16.22 8.33
N SER A 77 -5.88 15.43 7.65
CA SER A 77 -5.46 14.16 7.05
C SER A 77 -4.48 14.35 5.91
N LEU A 78 -4.73 15.35 5.05
CA LEU A 78 -3.79 15.72 3.98
C LEU A 78 -2.45 16.18 4.57
N PHE A 79 -2.48 17.03 5.60
CA PHE A 79 -1.27 17.49 6.26
C PHE A 79 -0.47 16.34 6.89
N ILE A 80 -1.14 15.47 7.68
CA ILE A 80 -0.47 14.34 8.34
C ILE A 80 0.07 13.34 7.30
N GLY A 81 -0.71 13.01 6.27
CA GLY A 81 -0.27 12.13 5.19
C GLY A 81 0.93 12.69 4.43
N SER A 82 0.89 13.97 4.07
CA SER A 82 2.00 14.63 3.37
C SER A 82 3.23 14.78 4.26
N ALA A 83 3.06 15.12 5.54
CA ALA A 83 4.18 15.23 6.48
C ALA A 83 4.87 13.88 6.69
N SER A 84 4.09 12.79 6.91
CA SER A 84 4.65 11.45 7.08
C SER A 84 5.33 10.94 5.79
N GLY A 85 4.73 11.19 4.63
CA GLY A 85 5.33 10.88 3.34
C GLY A 85 6.60 11.70 3.06
N GLY A 86 6.57 12.98 3.39
CA GLY A 86 7.74 13.87 3.28
C GLY A 86 8.90 13.43 4.16
N VAL A 87 8.62 13.02 5.40
CA VAL A 87 9.64 12.46 6.30
C VAL A 87 10.27 11.20 5.71
N LEU A 88 9.45 10.31 5.11
CA LEU A 88 9.96 9.11 4.47
C LEU A 88 10.90 9.46 3.30
N VAL A 89 10.46 10.30 2.36
CA VAL A 89 11.28 10.70 1.20
C VAL A 89 12.56 11.41 1.67
N PHE A 90 12.47 12.28 2.67
CA PHE A 90 13.64 12.94 3.25
C PHE A 90 14.60 11.95 3.92
N SER A 91 14.08 10.92 4.58
CA SER A 91 14.90 9.85 5.17
C SER A 91 15.69 9.07 4.11
N LEU A 92 15.13 8.84 2.94
CA LEU A 92 15.83 8.20 1.83
C LEU A 92 16.99 9.07 1.34
N PHE A 93 16.76 10.38 1.21
CA PHE A 93 17.83 11.33 0.86
C PHE A 93 18.95 11.34 1.90
N LEU A 94 18.62 11.42 3.20
CA LEU A 94 19.63 11.36 4.27
C LEU A 94 20.40 10.04 4.27
N LEU A 95 19.72 8.93 4.01
CA LEU A 95 20.36 7.62 3.94
C LEU A 95 21.36 7.56 2.79
N ASP A 96 21.03 8.10 1.62
CA ASP A 96 21.94 8.18 0.48
C ASP A 96 23.18 9.04 0.80
N LEU A 97 22.99 10.20 1.45
CA LEU A 97 24.08 11.03 1.93
C LEU A 97 24.98 10.30 2.94
N CYS A 98 24.40 9.54 3.86
CA CYS A 98 25.17 8.76 4.82
C CYS A 98 26.02 7.70 4.12
N ILE A 99 25.46 6.97 3.15
CA ILE A 99 26.21 5.97 2.38
C ILE A 99 27.36 6.63 1.60
N ASP A 100 27.12 7.80 1.03
CA ASP A 100 28.15 8.56 0.31
C ASP A 100 29.26 9.03 1.24
N SER A 101 28.92 9.61 2.39
CA SER A 101 29.87 10.14 3.37
C SER A 101 30.75 9.07 4.01
N THR A 102 30.28 7.84 4.14
CA THR A 102 31.05 6.72 4.69
C THR A 102 32.03 6.09 3.69
N GLY A 103 32.03 6.54 2.43
CA GLY A 103 32.86 5.97 1.36
C GLY A 103 32.37 4.60 0.88
N MET A 104 31.30 4.06 1.43
CA MET A 104 30.71 2.79 0.99
C MET A 104 30.23 2.86 -0.46
N ALA A 105 29.91 4.04 -0.96
CA ALA A 105 29.53 4.28 -2.36
C ALA A 105 30.59 3.79 -3.37
N ASN A 106 31.86 3.76 -2.97
CA ASN A 106 32.98 3.33 -3.81
C ASN A 106 33.22 1.81 -3.78
N HIS A 107 32.48 1.08 -2.96
CA HIS A 107 32.62 -0.38 -2.88
C HIS A 107 32.05 -1.03 -4.15
N ASP A 108 32.72 -2.10 -4.66
CA ASP A 108 32.34 -2.76 -5.91
C ASP A 108 30.90 -3.28 -5.95
N LEU A 109 30.32 -3.57 -4.79
CA LEU A 109 28.91 -3.95 -4.64
C LEU A 109 27.94 -2.86 -5.13
N PHE A 110 28.35 -1.59 -5.15
CA PHE A 110 27.51 -0.46 -5.55
C PHE A 110 27.84 0.08 -6.94
N LYS A 111 28.99 -0.32 -7.52
CA LYS A 111 29.48 0.17 -8.84
C LYS A 111 28.77 -0.45 -10.04
N ASN A 112 28.32 -1.71 -9.92
CA ASN A 112 27.82 -2.52 -11.05
C ASN A 112 26.29 -2.55 -11.15
N GLN A 113 25.62 -1.48 -10.84
CA GLN A 113 24.17 -1.42 -11.07
C GLN A 113 23.88 -1.13 -12.55
N PRO A 114 23.11 -1.98 -13.23
CA PRO A 114 22.66 -1.65 -14.58
C PRO A 114 21.86 -0.35 -14.50
N ASN A 115 22.33 0.68 -15.19
CA ASN A 115 21.54 1.87 -15.42
C ASN A 115 20.22 1.41 -16.04
N LEU A 116 19.16 1.43 -15.27
CA LEU A 116 17.81 1.26 -15.80
C LEU A 116 17.58 2.45 -16.72
N THR A 117 17.98 2.30 -17.98
CA THR A 117 17.59 3.22 -19.02
C THR A 117 16.09 3.18 -19.07
N ILE A 118 15.46 4.24 -18.53
CA ILE A 118 14.04 4.47 -18.71
C ILE A 118 13.88 4.54 -20.22
N SER A 119 13.33 3.47 -20.81
CA SER A 119 13.03 3.47 -22.23
C SER A 119 12.14 4.68 -22.51
N SER A 120 12.58 5.52 -23.42
CA SER A 120 12.00 6.81 -23.77
C SER A 120 10.64 6.71 -24.47
N GLU A 121 9.88 5.65 -24.23
CA GLU A 121 8.56 5.47 -24.82
C GLU A 121 7.52 6.32 -24.07
N LYS A 122 6.75 7.05 -24.84
CA LYS A 122 5.59 7.87 -24.38
C LYS A 122 4.62 7.10 -23.45
N ASN A 123 4.63 5.78 -23.50
CA ASN A 123 3.83 4.91 -22.65
C ASN A 123 4.30 4.87 -21.19
N SER A 124 5.53 5.28 -20.90
CA SER A 124 6.10 5.23 -19.55
C SER A 124 5.35 6.17 -18.58
N ILE A 125 4.99 7.38 -18.97
CA ILE A 125 4.36 8.35 -18.05
C ILE A 125 2.99 7.85 -17.56
N ILE A 126 2.16 7.33 -18.46
CA ILE A 126 0.83 6.79 -18.11
C ILE A 126 0.98 5.56 -17.21
N GLN A 127 1.95 4.70 -17.50
CA GLN A 127 2.23 3.52 -16.66
C GLN A 127 2.70 3.92 -15.26
N TYR A 128 3.60 4.91 -15.15
CA TYR A 128 4.05 5.43 -13.85
C TYR A 128 2.93 6.12 -13.07
N ALA A 129 2.10 6.91 -13.74
CA ALA A 129 0.94 7.53 -13.10
C ALA A 129 -0.04 6.47 -12.55
N GLY A 130 -0.31 5.41 -13.30
CA GLY A 130 -1.12 4.29 -12.84
C GLY A 130 -0.52 3.59 -11.61
N LEU A 131 0.80 3.31 -11.64
CA LEU A 131 1.51 2.69 -10.54
C LEU A 131 1.54 3.55 -9.27
N VAL A 132 1.74 4.86 -9.43
CA VAL A 132 1.91 5.79 -8.30
C VAL A 132 0.58 6.22 -7.70
N LEU A 133 -0.49 6.34 -8.50
CA LEU A 133 -1.76 6.88 -8.02
C LEU A 133 -2.86 5.82 -7.91
N VAL A 134 -3.06 5.03 -8.97
CA VAL A 134 -4.22 4.13 -9.05
C VAL A 134 -4.03 2.90 -8.16
N ILE A 135 -2.86 2.27 -8.22
CA ILE A 135 -2.59 1.08 -7.39
C ILE A 135 -2.62 1.42 -5.89
N PRO A 136 -1.89 2.44 -5.38
CA PRO A 136 -1.98 2.84 -3.98
C PRO A 136 -3.40 3.19 -3.53
N LEU A 137 -4.19 3.83 -4.38
CA LEU A 137 -5.57 4.16 -4.08
C LEU A 137 -6.41 2.88 -3.86
N ILE A 138 -6.37 1.95 -4.80
CA ILE A 138 -7.11 0.68 -4.74
C ILE A 138 -6.67 -0.14 -3.52
N GLU A 139 -5.37 -0.29 -3.32
CA GLU A 139 -4.83 -1.05 -2.19
C GLU A 139 -5.22 -0.45 -0.84
N GLN A 140 -5.15 0.88 -0.69
CA GLN A 140 -5.52 1.50 0.58
C GLN A 140 -7.01 1.39 0.87
N ILE A 141 -7.88 1.50 -0.14
CA ILE A 141 -9.32 1.25 0.06
C ILE A 141 -9.55 -0.19 0.50
N PHE A 142 -8.85 -1.15 -0.11
CA PHE A 142 -9.00 -2.55 0.22
C PHE A 142 -8.40 -2.88 1.61
N PHE A 143 -7.11 -2.62 1.84
CA PHE A 143 -6.44 -3.02 3.08
C PHE A 143 -6.84 -2.18 4.28
N THR A 144 -6.90 -0.86 4.12
CA THR A 144 -7.21 0.05 5.24
C THR A 144 -8.72 0.30 5.36
N GLY A 145 -9.39 0.52 4.24
CA GLY A 145 -10.83 0.80 4.21
C GLY A 145 -11.70 -0.42 4.52
N ILE A 146 -11.31 -1.63 4.09
CA ILE A 146 -12.12 -2.84 4.27
C ILE A 146 -11.51 -3.75 5.34
N ILE A 147 -10.26 -4.22 5.14
CA ILE A 147 -9.67 -5.25 6.02
C ILE A 147 -9.42 -4.72 7.41
N TYR A 148 -8.65 -3.64 7.56
CA TYR A 148 -8.35 -3.08 8.88
C TYR A 148 -9.63 -2.76 9.65
N GLN A 149 -10.62 -2.11 9.03
CA GLN A 149 -11.84 -1.75 9.71
C GLN A 149 -12.68 -2.96 10.12
N SER A 150 -12.71 -4.03 9.30
CA SER A 150 -13.42 -5.26 9.67
C SER A 150 -12.79 -5.92 10.90
N ILE A 151 -11.47 -5.97 10.98
CA ILE A 151 -10.72 -6.52 12.12
C ILE A 151 -10.91 -5.62 13.34
N HIS A 152 -10.77 -4.31 13.18
CA HIS A 152 -10.88 -3.33 14.27
C HIS A 152 -12.25 -3.36 14.99
N LYS A 153 -13.32 -3.73 14.30
CA LYS A 153 -14.66 -3.91 14.92
C LYS A 153 -14.72 -5.08 15.92
N LYS A 154 -13.82 -6.04 15.83
CA LYS A 154 -13.80 -7.27 16.64
C LYS A 154 -12.61 -7.37 17.58
N THR A 155 -11.59 -6.53 17.40
CA THR A 155 -10.33 -6.60 18.14
C THR A 155 -9.91 -5.22 18.65
N SER A 156 -8.87 -5.21 19.50
CA SER A 156 -8.27 -3.94 19.92
C SER A 156 -7.65 -3.20 18.72
N PRO A 157 -7.59 -1.86 18.76
CA PRO A 157 -6.99 -1.07 17.67
C PRO A 157 -5.54 -1.45 17.37
N ILE A 158 -4.77 -1.77 18.40
CA ILE A 158 -3.36 -2.16 18.27
C ILE A 158 -3.26 -3.48 17.51
N LEU A 159 -4.04 -4.49 17.92
CA LEU A 159 -4.04 -5.79 17.27
C LEU A 159 -4.50 -5.68 15.81
N ALA A 160 -5.51 -4.84 15.53
CA ALA A 160 -5.97 -4.59 14.17
C ALA A 160 -4.88 -3.97 13.27
N ILE A 161 -4.06 -3.05 13.81
CA ILE A 161 -2.94 -2.44 13.08
C ILE A 161 -1.89 -3.50 12.73
N TYR A 162 -1.45 -4.31 13.70
CA TYR A 162 -0.48 -5.38 13.48
C TYR A 162 -1.01 -6.43 12.50
N ALA A 163 -2.26 -6.87 12.67
CA ALA A 163 -2.89 -7.83 11.76
C ALA A 163 -2.98 -7.29 10.32
N SER A 164 -3.32 -6.02 10.16
CA SER A 164 -3.35 -5.38 8.85
C SER A 164 -1.96 -5.31 8.19
N GLY A 165 -0.91 -5.00 8.97
CA GLY A 165 0.47 -5.04 8.49
C GLY A 165 0.89 -6.43 8.01
N ILE A 166 0.58 -7.47 8.79
CA ILE A 166 0.87 -8.86 8.43
C ILE A 166 0.11 -9.27 7.16
N ILE A 167 -1.18 -8.97 7.08
CA ILE A 167 -2.01 -9.31 5.92
C ILE A 167 -1.51 -8.59 4.67
N TYR A 168 -1.13 -7.31 4.79
CA TYR A 168 -0.56 -6.57 3.68
C TYR A 168 0.75 -7.20 3.19
N SER A 169 1.63 -7.59 4.11
CA SER A 169 2.90 -8.26 3.79
C SER A 169 2.68 -9.62 3.10
N LEU A 170 1.67 -10.39 3.53
CA LEU A 170 1.34 -11.68 2.93
C LEU A 170 0.70 -11.55 1.54
N ALA A 171 0.08 -10.42 1.22
CA ALA A 171 -0.64 -10.23 -0.05
C ALA A 171 0.26 -10.39 -1.29
N GLY A 172 1.56 -10.13 -1.19
CA GLY A 172 2.53 -10.29 -2.28
C GLY A 172 3.29 -11.60 -2.31
N TYR A 173 2.98 -12.59 -1.45
CA TYR A 173 3.83 -13.78 -1.18
C TYR A 173 5.25 -13.46 -0.71
N LYS A 174 5.55 -12.22 -0.46
CA LYS A 174 6.85 -11.79 0.06
C LYS A 174 6.63 -11.21 1.44
N LEU A 175 7.05 -11.92 2.46
CA LEU A 175 7.18 -11.35 3.79
C LEU A 175 8.31 -10.31 3.76
N SER A 176 7.98 -9.10 3.33
CA SER A 176 8.93 -8.00 3.33
C SER A 176 8.63 -7.05 4.50
N LEU A 177 9.68 -6.60 5.16
CA LEU A 177 9.58 -5.59 6.22
C LEU A 177 8.97 -4.28 5.70
N GLY A 178 9.25 -3.92 4.44
CA GLY A 178 8.67 -2.76 3.79
C GLY A 178 7.17 -2.85 3.64
N SER A 179 6.66 -3.99 3.13
CA SER A 179 5.21 -4.22 2.99
C SER A 179 4.53 -4.25 4.36
N PHE A 180 5.14 -4.91 5.36
CA PHE A 180 4.63 -4.89 6.73
C PHE A 180 4.58 -3.45 7.28
N GLY A 181 5.67 -2.69 7.14
CA GLY A 181 5.77 -1.31 7.59
C GLY A 181 4.75 -0.40 6.89
N LEU A 182 4.52 -0.60 5.59
CA LEU A 182 3.51 0.14 4.84
C LEU A 182 2.11 -0.14 5.37
N GLY A 183 1.70 -1.41 5.51
CA GLY A 183 0.39 -1.78 6.03
C GLY A 183 0.17 -1.34 7.48
N PHE A 184 1.22 -1.45 8.32
CA PHE A 184 1.21 -0.98 9.71
C PHE A 184 1.01 0.54 9.77
N THR A 185 1.83 1.32 9.05
CA THR A 185 1.81 2.77 9.08
C THR A 185 0.51 3.33 8.52
N THR A 186 0.02 2.80 7.40
CA THR A 186 -1.24 3.26 6.81
C THR A 186 -2.44 2.99 7.72
N SER A 187 -2.48 1.83 8.39
CA SER A 187 -3.52 1.52 9.38
C SER A 187 -3.43 2.42 10.62
N PHE A 188 -2.22 2.74 11.06
CA PHE A 188 -1.98 3.70 12.16
C PHE A 188 -2.42 5.12 11.78
N LEU A 189 -2.09 5.59 10.58
CA LEU A 189 -2.54 6.88 10.05
C LEU A 189 -4.07 6.94 9.96
N PHE A 190 -4.71 5.88 9.50
CA PHE A 190 -6.16 5.81 9.48
C PHE A 190 -6.76 5.87 10.89
N LYS A 191 -6.19 5.14 11.86
CA LYS A 191 -6.65 5.20 13.25
C LYS A 191 -6.59 6.61 13.82
N THR A 192 -5.50 7.36 13.54
CA THR A 192 -5.27 8.70 14.09
C THR A 192 -6.10 9.78 13.40
N THR A 193 -6.28 9.68 12.09
CA THR A 193 -7.00 10.68 11.29
C THR A 193 -8.48 10.36 11.09
N LYS A 194 -8.88 9.09 11.28
CA LYS A 194 -10.24 8.58 11.01
C LYS A 194 -10.68 8.75 9.56
N THR A 195 -9.73 8.97 8.65
CA THR A 195 -9.97 9.10 7.22
C THR A 195 -8.93 8.33 6.43
N ILE A 196 -9.32 7.86 5.24
CA ILE A 196 -8.43 7.07 4.38
C ILE A 196 -7.41 7.94 3.64
N TYR A 197 -7.65 9.25 3.54
CA TYR A 197 -6.81 10.16 2.75
C TYR A 197 -5.34 10.19 3.21
N ALA A 198 -5.09 10.17 4.52
CA ALA A 198 -3.72 10.15 5.05
C ALA A 198 -2.96 8.89 4.63
N SER A 199 -3.64 7.73 4.67
CA SER A 199 -3.08 6.44 4.25
C SER A 199 -2.78 6.40 2.77
N ILE A 200 -3.68 6.94 1.93
CA ILE A 200 -3.49 7.03 0.47
C ILE A 200 -2.27 7.90 0.14
N ILE A 201 -2.19 9.12 0.71
CA ILE A 201 -1.09 10.05 0.45
C ILE A 201 0.25 9.46 0.89
N PHE A 202 0.29 8.85 2.06
CA PHE A 202 1.49 8.18 2.54
C PHE A 202 1.93 7.07 1.59
N HIS A 203 1.00 6.21 1.13
CA HIS A 203 1.32 5.13 0.19
C HIS A 203 1.79 5.66 -1.16
N VAL A 204 1.15 6.72 -1.68
CA VAL A 204 1.61 7.42 -2.90
C VAL A 204 3.04 7.92 -2.70
N SER A 205 3.36 8.50 -1.54
CA SER A 205 4.73 8.93 -1.24
C SER A 205 5.72 7.76 -1.20
N CYS A 206 5.32 6.59 -0.69
CA CYS A 206 6.14 5.37 -0.74
C CYS A 206 6.39 4.92 -2.19
N ALA A 207 5.36 4.94 -3.04
CA ALA A 207 5.49 4.59 -4.46
C ALA A 207 6.40 5.56 -5.22
N VAL A 208 6.31 6.87 -4.92
CA VAL A 208 7.27 7.87 -5.43
C VAL A 208 8.67 7.58 -4.94
N GLY A 209 8.84 7.29 -3.64
CA GLY A 209 10.12 6.92 -3.04
C GLY A 209 10.75 5.70 -3.72
N GLU A 210 9.96 4.67 -4.03
CA GLU A 210 10.43 3.49 -4.76
C GLU A 210 10.95 3.84 -6.17
N ILE A 211 10.25 4.72 -6.87
CA ILE A 211 10.72 5.21 -8.18
C ILE A 211 12.00 6.01 -8.02
N MET A 212 12.08 6.90 -7.04
CA MET A 212 13.30 7.69 -6.76
C MET A 212 14.50 6.79 -6.46
N ILE A 213 14.32 5.74 -5.64
CA ILE A 213 15.37 4.75 -5.36
C ILE A 213 15.86 4.12 -6.66
N LYS A 214 14.95 3.68 -7.52
CA LYS A 214 15.31 3.00 -8.76
C LYS A 214 15.96 3.92 -9.81
N THR A 215 15.61 5.21 -9.81
CA THR A 215 16.04 6.16 -10.87
C THR A 215 17.14 7.11 -10.44
N ILE A 216 17.06 7.64 -9.21
CA ILE A 216 17.94 8.70 -8.72
C ILE A 216 18.99 8.14 -7.76
N TYR A 217 18.59 7.18 -6.93
CA TYR A 217 19.42 6.61 -5.86
C TYR A 217 19.62 5.10 -6.02
N PRO A 218 20.19 4.62 -7.16
CA PRO A 218 20.29 3.17 -7.41
C PRO A 218 21.12 2.43 -6.35
N ARG A 219 22.04 3.12 -5.66
CA ARG A 219 22.81 2.60 -4.52
C ARG A 219 21.91 2.11 -3.38
N LEU A 220 20.82 2.86 -3.10
CA LEU A 220 19.85 2.47 -2.09
C LEU A 220 19.12 1.19 -2.43
N ASN A 221 18.91 0.90 -3.72
CA ASN A 221 18.25 -0.34 -4.14
C ASN A 221 19.06 -1.58 -3.71
N THR A 222 20.39 -1.51 -3.81
CA THR A 222 21.26 -2.60 -3.34
C THR A 222 21.22 -2.70 -1.80
N PHE A 223 21.39 -1.58 -1.11
CA PHE A 223 21.37 -1.55 0.35
C PHE A 223 20.05 -2.04 0.94
N LEU A 224 18.93 -1.55 0.41
CA LEU A 224 17.60 -1.94 0.86
C LEU A 224 17.24 -3.37 0.44
N GLY A 225 17.78 -3.88 -0.67
CA GLY A 225 17.64 -5.27 -1.09
C GLY A 225 18.17 -6.30 -0.10
N PHE A 226 19.10 -5.91 0.79
CA PHE A 226 19.54 -6.75 1.91
C PHE A 226 18.56 -6.71 3.10
N LEU A 227 17.68 -5.69 3.17
CA LEU A 227 16.74 -5.50 4.27
C LEU A 227 15.31 -5.96 3.92
N PHE A 228 14.97 -6.09 2.64
CA PHE A 228 13.64 -6.38 2.12
C PHE A 228 13.64 -7.54 1.12
#